data_ec2f659a00a0a82b42bc04c155950914
#
_entry.id   ec2f659a00a0a82b42bc04c155950914
#
_cell.length_a   1.000
_cell.length_b   1.000
_cell.length_c   1.000
_cell.angle_alpha   90.00
_cell.angle_beta   90.00
_cell.angle_gamma   90.00
#
_symmetry.space_group_name_H-M   'P 1'
#
loop_
_entity.id
_entity.type
_entity.pdbx_description
1 polymer ?
#
loop_
_entity_poly.entity_id
_entity_poly.type
_entity_poly.pdbx_seq_one_letter_code
_entity_poly.pdbx_strand_id
1 'polypeptide(L)'
;MRFGMAAALAALLFACLAGCGTEEPLSEADKSLFLRPTDLVRYGLQYDDPGSYEKFSKSRQIDGAYQLKYEFKPDKSEQRRVFIYASVSVAQNESDAALNESAEAVGMIIGLKASGVEERELRMKSGNDQSKLRLLVKGDKPLGNIFTTRDGRKTYFIVVTGLYFDDADDWRKLVAPKLERLAGYSPV
;
A
#
# COMPACT_ATOMS: atom_id res chain seq x y z
N MET A 1 -1.98 -18.89 31.54
CA MET A 1 -1.39 -17.56 31.34
C MET A 1 -0.12 -17.68 30.51
N ARG A 2 -0.22 -17.60 29.17
CA ARG A 2 0.92 -17.51 28.22
C ARG A 2 0.45 -16.80 26.97
N PHE A 3 0.21 -15.48 27.09
CA PHE A 3 -0.05 -14.58 25.97
C PHE A 3 0.82 -13.34 26.17
N GLY A 4 2.02 -13.34 25.65
CA GLY A 4 2.89 -12.17 25.83
C GLY A 4 4.10 -12.05 24.92
N MET A 5 4.44 -13.06 24.13
CA MET A 5 5.70 -12.99 23.36
C MET A 5 5.54 -12.76 21.84
N ALA A 6 4.39 -13.04 21.26
CA ALA A 6 4.21 -12.90 19.82
C ALA A 6 4.00 -11.44 19.36
N ALA A 7 3.47 -10.59 20.23
CA ALA A 7 3.23 -9.17 19.89
C ALA A 7 4.52 -8.32 19.89
N ALA A 8 5.52 -8.71 20.65
CA ALA A 8 6.79 -7.98 20.77
C ALA A 8 7.70 -8.17 19.55
N LEU A 9 7.63 -9.33 18.88
CA LEU A 9 8.49 -9.60 17.72
C LEU A 9 8.04 -8.84 16.46
N ALA A 10 6.74 -8.63 16.28
CA ALA A 10 6.21 -7.84 15.16
C ALA A 10 6.58 -6.35 15.27
N ALA A 11 6.66 -5.81 16.48
CA ALA A 11 7.05 -4.42 16.72
C ALA A 11 8.55 -4.16 16.47
N LEU A 12 9.42 -5.15 16.69
CA LEU A 12 10.88 -5.00 16.51
C LEU A 12 11.29 -5.02 15.02
N LEU A 13 10.56 -5.72 14.17
CA LEU A 13 10.84 -5.76 12.72
C LEU A 13 10.48 -4.45 11.99
N PHE A 14 9.54 -3.66 12.54
CA PHE A 14 9.21 -2.34 12.01
C PHE A 14 10.19 -1.24 12.42
N ALA A 15 10.91 -1.41 13.53
CA ALA A 15 11.84 -0.39 14.03
C ALA A 15 13.18 -0.33 13.28
N CYS A 16 13.57 -1.39 12.57
CA CYS A 16 14.87 -1.45 11.88
C CYS A 16 14.86 -0.81 10.47
N LEU A 17 13.71 -0.38 9.95
CA LEU A 17 13.61 0.30 8.65
C LEU A 17 13.49 1.83 8.78
N ALA A 18 13.59 2.39 9.99
CA ALA A 18 13.74 3.82 10.18
C ALA A 18 15.16 4.24 9.80
N GLY A 19 15.46 4.24 8.50
CA GLY A 19 16.63 4.94 7.98
C GLY A 19 16.56 6.39 8.44
N CYS A 20 17.70 6.99 8.80
CA CYS A 20 17.85 8.40 9.17
C CYS A 20 17.48 9.30 7.97
N GLY A 21 16.20 9.41 7.67
CA GLY A 21 15.66 10.33 6.68
C GLY A 21 15.03 11.52 7.37
N THR A 22 15.16 12.71 6.80
CA THR A 22 14.41 13.88 7.24
C THR A 22 12.95 13.73 6.82
N GLU A 23 12.01 13.86 7.76
CA GLU A 23 10.58 13.94 7.43
C GLU A 23 10.28 15.33 6.86
N GLU A 24 9.75 15.35 5.65
CA GLU A 24 9.32 16.57 4.97
C GLU A 24 7.78 16.53 4.81
N PRO A 25 7.09 17.68 4.83
CA PRO A 25 5.65 17.70 4.57
C PRO A 25 5.37 17.31 3.10
N LEU A 26 4.30 16.53 2.88
CA LEU A 26 3.86 16.19 1.54
C LEU A 26 3.17 17.36 0.86
N SER A 27 3.55 17.59 -0.40
CA SER A 27 2.81 18.49 -1.29
C SER A 27 1.46 17.88 -1.71
N GLU A 28 0.56 18.67 -2.26
CA GLU A 28 -0.70 18.17 -2.81
C GLU A 28 -0.44 17.25 -4.03
N ALA A 29 0.64 17.48 -4.78
CA ALA A 29 1.07 16.59 -5.86
C ALA A 29 1.45 15.21 -5.30
N ASP A 30 2.23 15.15 -4.21
CA ASP A 30 2.56 13.90 -3.53
C ASP A 30 1.30 13.16 -3.06
N LYS A 31 0.39 13.86 -2.39
CA LYS A 31 -0.86 13.27 -1.87
C LYS A 31 -1.77 12.76 -2.99
N SER A 32 -1.72 13.36 -4.16
CA SER A 32 -2.56 12.97 -5.31
C SER A 32 -2.19 11.61 -5.90
N LEU A 33 -1.00 11.08 -5.59
CA LEU A 33 -0.55 9.76 -6.04
C LEU A 33 -1.31 8.63 -5.32
N PHE A 34 -1.78 8.87 -4.10
CA PHE A 34 -2.36 7.82 -3.28
C PHE A 34 -3.82 7.52 -3.63
N LEU A 35 -4.17 6.25 -3.50
CA LEU A 35 -5.55 5.81 -3.43
C LEU A 35 -6.12 6.25 -2.08
N ARG A 36 -7.18 7.06 -2.11
CA ARG A 36 -7.81 7.62 -0.91
C ARG A 36 -9.24 7.11 -0.74
N PRO A 37 -9.87 7.23 0.43
CA PRO A 37 -11.26 6.83 0.66
C PRO A 37 -12.23 7.44 -0.35
N THR A 38 -12.01 8.69 -0.78
CA THR A 38 -12.81 9.38 -1.80
C THR A 38 -12.86 8.64 -3.14
N ASP A 39 -11.79 7.94 -3.51
CA ASP A 39 -11.74 7.15 -4.74
C ASP A 39 -12.60 5.87 -4.63
N LEU A 40 -12.90 5.41 -3.39
CA LEU A 40 -13.62 4.18 -3.10
C LEU A 40 -15.13 4.38 -2.88
N VAL A 41 -15.61 5.62 -2.78
CA VAL A 41 -17.04 5.93 -2.56
C VAL A 41 -17.94 5.27 -3.60
N ARG A 42 -17.54 5.31 -4.86
CA ARG A 42 -18.26 4.67 -5.98
C ARG A 42 -18.35 3.14 -5.87
N TYR A 43 -17.54 2.54 -5.01
CA TYR A 43 -17.54 1.10 -4.71
C TYR A 43 -18.22 0.79 -3.37
N GLY A 44 -18.98 1.75 -2.83
CA GLY A 44 -19.81 1.56 -1.64
C GLY A 44 -19.10 1.84 -0.31
N LEU A 45 -17.90 2.46 -0.33
CA LEU A 45 -17.30 2.95 0.90
C LEU A 45 -18.11 4.14 1.41
N GLN A 46 -18.55 4.06 2.66
CA GLN A 46 -19.15 5.16 3.41
C GLN A 46 -18.20 5.55 4.54
N TYR A 47 -17.93 6.82 4.70
CA TYR A 47 -17.11 7.37 5.79
C TYR A 47 -17.56 8.81 6.06
N ASP A 48 -17.54 9.20 7.34
CA ASP A 48 -18.08 10.50 7.76
C ASP A 48 -17.06 11.62 7.63
N ASP A 49 -15.79 11.39 8.00
CA ASP A 49 -14.69 12.36 7.85
C ASP A 49 -13.34 11.64 7.64
N PRO A 50 -12.75 11.70 6.44
CA PRO A 50 -11.46 11.06 6.18
C PRO A 50 -10.29 11.78 6.84
N GLY A 51 -10.40 13.07 7.14
CA GLY A 51 -9.27 13.90 7.52
C GLY A 51 -8.61 13.51 8.84
N SER A 52 -9.40 13.00 9.81
CA SER A 52 -8.88 12.59 11.13
C SER A 52 -8.14 11.24 11.12
N TYR A 53 -8.30 10.45 10.06
CA TYR A 53 -7.74 9.10 9.97
C TYR A 53 -6.65 8.93 8.92
N GLU A 54 -6.35 9.98 8.18
CA GLU A 54 -5.32 9.97 7.15
C GLU A 54 -3.97 10.38 7.73
N LYS A 55 -2.96 9.55 7.46
CA LYS A 55 -1.57 9.87 7.77
C LYS A 55 -0.73 9.82 6.52
N PHE A 56 0.11 10.82 6.35
CA PHE A 56 1.07 10.92 5.26
C PHE A 56 2.46 11.09 5.83
N SER A 57 3.44 10.44 5.22
CA SER A 57 4.84 10.68 5.52
C SER A 57 5.68 10.65 4.25
N LYS A 58 6.78 11.41 4.26
CA LYS A 58 7.78 11.49 3.22
C LYS A 58 9.13 11.32 3.86
N SER A 59 9.94 10.43 3.34
CA SER A 59 11.31 10.24 3.80
C SER A 59 12.25 10.23 2.61
N ARG A 60 13.37 10.95 2.75
CA ARG A 60 14.47 10.94 1.80
C ARG A 60 15.65 10.23 2.45
N GLN A 61 16.18 9.24 1.79
CA GLN A 61 17.34 8.52 2.27
C GLN A 61 18.62 9.24 1.87
N ILE A 62 19.72 8.94 2.56
CA ILE A 62 21.05 9.57 2.33
C ILE A 62 21.53 9.33 0.90
N ASP A 63 21.21 8.19 0.33
CA ASP A 63 21.53 7.82 -1.06
C ASP A 63 20.67 8.55 -2.11
N GLY A 64 19.72 9.40 -1.69
CA GLY A 64 18.80 10.12 -2.57
C GLY A 64 17.55 9.33 -2.97
N ALA A 65 17.41 8.06 -2.56
CA ALA A 65 16.16 7.34 -2.65
C ALA A 65 15.11 8.01 -1.77
N TYR A 66 13.84 7.88 -2.14
CA TYR A 66 12.77 8.59 -1.47
C TYR A 66 11.49 7.76 -1.42
N GLN A 67 10.78 7.89 -0.34
CA GLN A 67 9.57 7.14 -0.11
C GLN A 67 8.47 8.03 0.43
N LEU A 68 7.31 7.94 -0.20
CA LEU A 68 6.06 8.49 0.28
C LEU A 68 5.22 7.35 0.85
N LYS A 69 4.57 7.59 1.97
CA LYS A 69 3.64 6.64 2.59
C LYS A 69 2.32 7.31 2.89
N TYR A 70 1.28 6.53 2.77
CA TYR A 70 -0.09 6.90 3.12
C TYR A 70 -0.74 5.77 3.91
N GLU A 71 -1.40 6.13 4.99
CA GLU A 71 -2.22 5.23 5.80
C GLU A 71 -3.57 5.88 6.06
N PHE A 72 -4.64 5.15 5.79
CA PHE A 72 -5.99 5.45 6.25
C PHE A 72 -6.45 4.32 7.17
N LYS A 73 -6.76 4.68 8.42
CA LYS A 73 -7.15 3.71 9.45
C LYS A 73 -8.27 4.32 10.29
N PRO A 74 -9.54 4.01 9.96
CA PRO A 74 -10.68 4.52 10.70
C PRO A 74 -10.74 3.98 12.13
N ASP A 75 -11.43 4.67 13.01
CA ASP A 75 -11.57 4.29 14.40
C ASP A 75 -12.30 2.94 14.54
N LYS A 76 -12.07 2.27 15.68
CA LYS A 76 -12.58 0.92 15.96
C LYS A 76 -14.11 0.83 16.04
N SER A 77 -14.80 1.95 16.13
CA SER A 77 -16.26 2.03 16.25
C SER A 77 -17.03 1.81 14.95
N GLU A 78 -16.41 1.93 13.78
CA GLU A 78 -17.10 1.80 12.50
C GLU A 78 -17.37 0.34 12.12
N GLN A 79 -18.59 0.05 11.65
CA GLN A 79 -19.03 -1.30 11.28
C GLN A 79 -18.30 -1.87 10.04
N ARG A 80 -17.83 -1.01 9.12
CA ARG A 80 -17.02 -1.38 7.96
C ARG A 80 -15.67 -0.70 8.06
N ARG A 81 -14.69 -1.43 8.59
CA ARG A 81 -13.32 -0.93 8.74
C ARG A 81 -12.56 -1.14 7.44
N VAL A 82 -12.58 -0.14 6.58
CA VAL A 82 -11.65 -0.12 5.46
C VAL A 82 -10.32 0.44 5.95
N PHE A 83 -9.27 -0.32 5.75
CA PHE A 83 -7.90 0.12 5.94
C PHE A 83 -7.25 0.27 4.57
N ILE A 84 -6.52 1.36 4.35
CA ILE A 84 -5.73 1.59 3.15
C ILE A 84 -4.30 1.89 3.60
N TYR A 85 -3.36 1.16 3.05
CA TYR A 85 -1.94 1.49 3.11
C TYR A 85 -1.42 1.59 1.69
N ALA A 86 -0.65 2.64 1.41
CA ALA A 86 0.01 2.77 0.13
C ALA A 86 1.40 3.38 0.30
N SER A 87 2.34 2.93 -0.51
CA SER A 87 3.65 3.55 -0.61
C SER A 87 4.04 3.78 -2.06
N VAL A 88 4.74 4.89 -2.29
CA VAL A 88 5.43 5.21 -3.53
C VAL A 88 6.89 5.34 -3.20
N SER A 89 7.74 4.54 -3.83
CA SER A 89 9.19 4.64 -3.67
C SER A 89 9.84 5.03 -4.99
N VAL A 90 10.82 5.93 -4.93
CA VAL A 90 11.67 6.29 -6.07
C VAL A 90 13.09 5.91 -5.71
N ALA A 91 13.58 4.84 -6.30
CA ALA A 91 14.92 4.31 -6.06
C ALA A 91 15.97 5.03 -6.90
N GLN A 92 17.24 4.81 -6.59
CA GLN A 92 18.39 5.33 -7.34
C GLN A 92 18.47 4.75 -8.76
N ASN A 93 18.13 3.47 -8.88
CA ASN A 93 18.16 2.72 -10.14
C ASN A 93 17.05 1.65 -10.16
N GLU A 94 16.87 1.01 -11.29
CA GLU A 94 15.81 0.00 -11.49
C GLU A 94 16.05 -1.28 -10.68
N SER A 95 17.29 -1.65 -10.41
CA SER A 95 17.63 -2.83 -9.63
C SER A 95 17.21 -2.64 -8.18
N ASP A 96 17.50 -1.47 -7.60
CA ASP A 96 17.06 -1.13 -6.24
C ASP A 96 15.54 -1.01 -6.15
N ALA A 97 14.89 -0.49 -7.20
CA ALA A 97 13.43 -0.47 -7.27
C ALA A 97 12.83 -1.87 -7.23
N ALA A 98 13.41 -2.82 -7.95
CA ALA A 98 12.94 -4.23 -7.95
C ALA A 98 13.12 -4.89 -6.58
N LEU A 99 14.23 -4.60 -5.89
CA LEU A 99 14.47 -5.09 -4.53
C LEU A 99 13.47 -4.49 -3.54
N ASN A 100 13.22 -3.18 -3.60
CA ASN A 100 12.28 -2.49 -2.73
C ASN A 100 10.84 -3.01 -2.92
N GLU A 101 10.39 -3.19 -4.17
CA GLU A 101 9.09 -3.79 -4.48
C GLU A 101 8.94 -5.16 -3.82
N SER A 102 9.96 -6.00 -4.00
CA SER A 102 9.96 -7.36 -3.47
C SER A 102 9.96 -7.37 -1.93
N ALA A 103 10.81 -6.55 -1.30
CA ALA A 103 10.95 -6.51 0.15
C ALA A 103 9.67 -6.03 0.86
N GLU A 104 9.02 -4.99 0.33
CA GLU A 104 7.79 -4.45 0.90
C GLU A 104 6.63 -5.45 0.78
N ALA A 105 6.46 -6.05 -0.40
CA ALA A 105 5.44 -7.07 -0.63
C ALA A 105 5.65 -8.30 0.25
N VAL A 106 6.88 -8.83 0.32
CA VAL A 106 7.22 -10.02 1.12
C VAL A 106 7.01 -9.76 2.61
N GLY A 107 7.45 -8.61 3.13
CA GLY A 107 7.27 -8.26 4.53
C GLY A 107 5.79 -8.23 4.93
N MET A 108 4.94 -7.63 4.12
CA MET A 108 3.50 -7.58 4.36
C MET A 108 2.86 -8.98 4.29
N ILE A 109 3.21 -9.76 3.27
CA ILE A 109 2.67 -11.11 3.05
C ILE A 109 3.05 -12.05 4.21
N ILE A 110 4.27 -11.99 4.71
CA ILE A 110 4.69 -12.79 5.87
C ILE A 110 3.82 -12.48 7.09
N GLY A 111 3.58 -11.20 7.38
CA GLY A 111 2.72 -10.79 8.48
C GLY A 111 1.27 -11.28 8.34
N LEU A 112 0.73 -11.23 7.13
CA LEU A 112 -0.62 -11.70 6.82
C LEU A 112 -0.72 -13.22 6.94
N LYS A 113 0.23 -13.98 6.41
CA LYS A 113 0.27 -15.45 6.52
C LYS A 113 0.35 -15.91 7.97
N ALA A 114 1.11 -15.22 8.82
CA ALA A 114 1.14 -15.51 10.25
C ALA A 114 -0.23 -15.35 10.95
N SER A 115 -1.13 -14.55 10.34
CA SER A 115 -2.51 -14.35 10.81
C SER A 115 -3.53 -15.29 10.12
N GLY A 116 -3.07 -16.26 9.32
CA GLY A 116 -3.93 -17.20 8.58
C GLY A 116 -4.61 -16.59 7.35
N VAL A 117 -4.03 -15.52 6.80
CA VAL A 117 -4.49 -14.91 5.56
C VAL A 117 -3.68 -15.48 4.40
N GLU A 118 -4.36 -15.91 3.36
CA GLU A 118 -3.78 -16.40 2.12
C GLU A 118 -3.92 -15.37 1.01
N GLU A 119 -3.10 -15.48 -0.02
CA GLU A 119 -3.17 -14.66 -1.22
C GLU A 119 -3.55 -15.50 -2.45
N ARG A 120 -4.41 -14.92 -3.29
CA ARG A 120 -4.79 -15.48 -4.59
C ARG A 120 -4.50 -14.45 -5.67
N GLU A 121 -3.64 -14.78 -6.61
CA GLU A 121 -3.31 -13.89 -7.71
C GLU A 121 -4.51 -13.70 -8.65
N LEU A 122 -4.81 -12.44 -8.98
CA LEU A 122 -5.80 -12.05 -9.98
C LEU A 122 -5.06 -11.63 -11.25
N ARG A 123 -5.34 -12.31 -12.37
CA ARG A 123 -4.70 -12.00 -13.66
C ARG A 123 -5.22 -10.67 -14.20
N MET A 124 -4.34 -9.68 -14.30
CA MET A 124 -4.62 -8.42 -14.99
C MET A 124 -4.45 -8.62 -16.51
N LYS A 125 -5.55 -8.49 -17.26
CA LYS A 125 -5.51 -8.52 -18.74
C LYS A 125 -4.95 -7.19 -19.21
N SER A 126 -3.82 -7.20 -19.89
CA SER A 126 -3.11 -6.02 -20.40
C SER A 126 -2.65 -5.02 -19.32
N GLY A 127 -1.44 -4.66 -19.38
CA GLY A 127 -0.78 -3.71 -18.51
C GLY A 127 0.70 -3.94 -18.55
N ASN A 128 1.43 -3.18 -17.84
CA ASN A 128 2.82 -3.42 -17.57
C ASN A 128 2.95 -4.83 -16.93
N ASP A 129 3.74 -5.74 -17.52
CA ASP A 129 3.99 -7.11 -17.03
C ASP A 129 4.51 -7.14 -15.58
N GLN A 130 4.84 -5.98 -15.03
CA GLN A 130 5.33 -5.79 -13.66
C GLN A 130 4.21 -5.50 -12.65
N SER A 131 2.95 -5.42 -13.08
CA SER A 131 1.81 -5.19 -12.19
C SER A 131 1.26 -6.52 -11.66
N LYS A 132 1.12 -6.64 -10.32
CA LYS A 132 0.58 -7.82 -9.64
C LYS A 132 -0.57 -7.42 -8.73
N LEU A 133 -1.73 -8.00 -8.94
CA LEU A 133 -2.88 -7.86 -8.08
C LEU A 133 -3.16 -9.18 -7.37
N ARG A 134 -3.32 -9.14 -6.07
CA ARG A 134 -3.64 -10.31 -5.25
C ARG A 134 -4.87 -10.05 -4.40
N LEU A 135 -5.77 -11.01 -4.35
CA LEU A 135 -6.90 -11.04 -3.42
C LEU A 135 -6.42 -11.68 -2.11
N LEU A 136 -6.68 -11.02 -1.01
CA LEU A 136 -6.45 -11.55 0.33
C LEU A 136 -7.69 -12.32 0.78
N VAL A 137 -7.49 -13.54 1.27
CA VAL A 137 -8.58 -14.40 1.74
C VAL A 137 -8.22 -15.03 3.09
N LYS A 138 -9.23 -15.22 3.94
CA LYS A 138 -9.09 -15.98 5.19
C LYS A 138 -10.16 -17.08 5.21
N GLY A 139 -9.74 -18.32 5.03
CA GLY A 139 -10.63 -19.39 4.61
C GLY A 139 -11.27 -19.01 3.26
N ASP A 140 -12.59 -19.03 3.17
CA ASP A 140 -13.34 -18.68 1.95
C ASP A 140 -13.77 -17.19 1.90
N LYS A 141 -13.39 -16.38 2.89
CA LYS A 141 -13.84 -14.99 2.97
C LYS A 141 -12.80 -14.03 2.39
N PRO A 142 -13.15 -13.27 1.34
CA PRO A 142 -12.28 -12.21 0.85
C PRO A 142 -12.19 -11.08 1.89
N LEU A 143 -10.98 -10.58 2.09
CA LEU A 143 -10.66 -9.52 3.06
C LEU A 143 -10.25 -8.22 2.42
N GLY A 144 -9.63 -8.27 1.23
CA GLY A 144 -9.04 -7.12 0.60
C GLY A 144 -8.11 -7.48 -0.55
N ASN A 145 -7.30 -6.51 -0.98
CA ASN A 145 -6.35 -6.69 -2.06
C ASN A 145 -4.96 -6.17 -1.69
N ILE A 146 -3.95 -6.78 -2.29
CA ILE A 146 -2.60 -6.22 -2.42
C ILE A 146 -2.33 -5.98 -3.90
N PHE A 147 -1.82 -4.81 -4.19
CA PHE A 147 -1.38 -4.43 -5.53
C PHE A 147 0.05 -3.92 -5.48
N THR A 148 0.88 -4.38 -6.41
CA THR A 148 2.23 -3.90 -6.64
C THR A 148 2.42 -3.60 -8.10
N THR A 149 3.17 -2.55 -8.41
CA THR A 149 3.62 -2.28 -9.77
C THR A 149 4.93 -1.51 -9.74
N ARG A 150 5.70 -1.63 -10.79
CA ARG A 150 6.94 -0.90 -11.00
C ARG A 150 6.99 -0.26 -12.39
N ASP A 151 7.49 0.96 -12.45
CA ASP A 151 7.76 1.70 -13.68
C ASP A 151 9.16 2.32 -13.57
N GLY A 152 10.14 1.69 -14.19
CA GLY A 152 11.54 2.06 -14.07
C GLY A 152 12.01 2.04 -12.61
N ARG A 153 12.37 3.20 -12.10
CA ARG A 153 12.85 3.39 -10.71
C ARG A 153 11.73 3.62 -9.69
N LYS A 154 10.47 3.70 -10.14
CA LYS A 154 9.32 4.00 -9.30
C LYS A 154 8.57 2.72 -8.97
N THR A 155 8.23 2.52 -7.71
CA THR A 155 7.38 1.41 -7.26
C THR A 155 6.13 1.97 -6.59
N TYR A 156 5.02 1.29 -6.79
CA TYR A 156 3.77 1.58 -6.12
C TYR A 156 3.23 0.31 -5.46
N PHE A 157 3.01 0.42 -4.17
CA PHE A 157 2.47 -0.66 -3.35
C PHE A 157 1.16 -0.16 -2.71
N ILE A 158 0.10 -0.96 -2.77
CA ILE A 158 -1.20 -0.65 -2.18
C ILE A 158 -1.72 -1.89 -1.46
N VAL A 159 -2.23 -1.69 -0.25
CA VAL A 159 -3.07 -2.66 0.48
C VAL A 159 -4.39 -2.00 0.80
N VAL A 160 -5.48 -2.67 0.45
CA VAL A 160 -6.84 -2.29 0.86
C VAL A 160 -7.43 -3.49 1.59
N THR A 161 -7.98 -3.29 2.78
CA THR A 161 -8.75 -4.32 3.48
C THR A 161 -10.09 -3.78 3.96
N GLY A 162 -11.07 -4.68 4.20
CA GLY A 162 -12.45 -4.30 4.51
C GLY A 162 -13.30 -3.99 3.28
N LEU A 163 -12.66 -3.77 2.14
CA LEU A 163 -13.23 -3.74 0.79
C LEU A 163 -12.34 -4.60 -0.10
N TYR A 164 -12.90 -5.32 -1.06
CA TYR A 164 -12.14 -6.17 -1.97
C TYR A 164 -12.65 -6.05 -3.41
N PHE A 165 -11.77 -6.36 -4.34
CA PHE A 165 -12.03 -6.45 -5.77
C PHE A 165 -11.63 -7.86 -6.21
N ASP A 166 -12.56 -8.59 -6.76
CA ASP A 166 -12.36 -9.92 -7.36
C ASP A 166 -12.23 -9.84 -8.89
N ASP A 167 -12.60 -8.69 -9.47
CA ASP A 167 -12.36 -8.36 -10.87
C ASP A 167 -11.14 -7.42 -11.01
N ALA A 168 -10.14 -7.90 -11.75
CA ALA A 168 -8.92 -7.13 -12.02
C ALA A 168 -9.16 -5.91 -12.93
N ASP A 169 -10.21 -5.92 -13.76
CA ASP A 169 -10.55 -4.79 -14.62
C ASP A 169 -11.14 -3.63 -13.82
N ASP A 170 -11.91 -3.91 -12.78
CA ASP A 170 -12.43 -2.86 -11.88
C ASP A 170 -11.30 -2.27 -11.03
N TRP A 171 -10.38 -3.11 -10.53
CA TRP A 171 -9.18 -2.61 -9.88
C TRP A 171 -8.35 -1.71 -10.80
N ARG A 172 -8.14 -2.14 -12.06
CA ARG A 172 -7.39 -1.35 -13.04
C ARG A 172 -8.01 0.03 -13.26
N LYS A 173 -9.34 0.12 -13.42
CA LYS A 173 -10.07 1.39 -13.56
C LYS A 173 -9.87 2.30 -12.33
N LEU A 174 -9.80 1.70 -11.15
CA LEU A 174 -9.59 2.42 -9.89
C LEU A 174 -8.19 3.04 -9.83
N VAL A 175 -7.15 2.27 -10.17
CA VAL A 175 -5.75 2.70 -9.97
C VAL A 175 -5.18 3.45 -11.18
N ALA A 176 -5.74 3.31 -12.38
CA ALA A 176 -5.22 3.93 -13.60
C ALA A 176 -4.90 5.44 -13.45
N PRO A 177 -5.78 6.28 -12.89
CA PRO A 177 -5.47 7.71 -12.74
C PRO A 177 -4.28 7.97 -11.80
N LYS A 178 -4.01 7.06 -10.86
CA LYS A 178 -2.87 7.17 -9.94
C LYS A 178 -1.57 6.74 -10.63
N LEU A 179 -1.63 5.70 -11.45
CA LEU A 179 -0.49 5.23 -12.23
C LEU A 179 -0.07 6.24 -13.30
N GLU A 180 -1.02 6.88 -13.97
CA GLU A 180 -0.74 7.97 -14.91
C GLU A 180 0.00 9.14 -14.23
N ARG A 181 -0.45 9.54 -13.03
CA ARG A 181 0.24 10.56 -12.25
C ARG A 181 1.63 10.11 -11.80
N LEU A 182 1.76 8.85 -11.38
CA LEU A 182 3.05 8.28 -10.99
C LEU A 182 4.04 8.29 -12.15
N ALA A 183 3.61 7.95 -13.36
CA ALA A 183 4.46 7.97 -14.55
C ALA A 183 5.07 9.36 -14.78
N GLY A 184 4.28 10.43 -14.65
CA GLY A 184 4.73 11.83 -14.78
C GLY A 184 5.38 12.41 -13.52
N TYR A 185 5.40 11.67 -12.40
CA TYR A 185 5.86 12.18 -11.13
C TYR A 185 7.39 12.25 -11.06
N SER A 186 7.90 13.42 -10.71
CA SER A 186 9.30 13.65 -10.37
C SER A 186 9.36 14.25 -8.97
N PRO A 187 10.11 13.65 -8.04
CA PRO A 187 10.32 14.23 -6.73
C PRO A 187 11.05 15.57 -6.82
N VAL A 188 10.55 16.55 -6.08
CA VAL A 188 11.18 17.88 -5.95
C VAL A 188 12.07 17.90 -4.74
#